data_141829c7e1cbf69c9eca59951562181b
#
_entry.id   141829c7e1cbf69c9eca59951562181b
#
_cell.length_a   1.000
_cell.length_b   1.000
_cell.length_c   1.000
_cell.angle_alpha   90.00
_cell.angle_beta   90.00
_cell.angle_gamma   90.00
#
_symmetry.space_group_name_H-M   'P 1'
#
loop_
_entity.id
_entity.type
_entity.pdbx_description
1 polymer ?
#
loop_
_entity_poly.entity_id
_entity_poly.type
_entity_poly.pdbx_seq_one_letter_code
_entity_poly.pdbx_strand_id
1 'polypeptide(L)'
;MKKAIKIAVLILVVVVAAAVAFLTLYSTRIQTIGSMERLTDYEDGYNLYSMDIKYDYNLDDIIDYGITDDQTMFDAMLKEALPLLPVKVKVPNFGCTAFTLTDTDGDVHMGRNYDFMNDTSAMLVYCTPEDGYKSVALAALDNASANVPDENIKNKLSSLSAPFICLDGMNEKGVSIAVLTLDSEPVRQHTGKSVISTTLAVRLVLDRAATTEEAVELLRGYDMYAACGRDYHFYITDASGDGRVVEYYDCDGETRELVATPTQAVTNFFIRYKDEVLPNQKNGIYGHGKERYDAVLEVLEDEKGNYTNDTVWDAIKTAAQEPNPDEITSNTQWSVSYNNTELTAEIVLHRNWEDVTRYALEK
;
A
#
# COMPACT_ATOMS: atom_id res chain seq x y z
N MET A 1 44.42 -34.48 23.88
CA MET A 1 43.17 -34.32 24.62
C MET A 1 42.90 -32.87 25.03
N LYS A 2 43.68 -32.19 25.88
CA LYS A 2 43.42 -30.82 26.36
C LYS A 2 43.28 -29.77 25.27
N LYS A 3 44.00 -29.85 24.15
CA LYS A 3 43.91 -28.91 23.01
C LYS A 3 42.60 -29.11 22.20
N ALA A 4 42.18 -30.36 22.03
CA ALA A 4 40.91 -30.66 21.35
C ALA A 4 39.69 -30.19 22.17
N ILE A 5 39.76 -30.35 23.52
CA ILE A 5 38.71 -29.86 24.41
C ILE A 5 38.62 -28.34 24.35
N LYS A 6 39.75 -27.64 24.34
CA LYS A 6 39.73 -26.15 24.22
C LYS A 6 39.15 -25.69 22.92
N ILE A 7 39.44 -26.36 21.79
CA ILE A 7 38.86 -26.05 20.48
C ILE A 7 37.34 -26.29 20.50
N ALA A 8 36.90 -27.46 21.03
CA ALA A 8 35.48 -27.77 21.12
C ALA A 8 34.70 -26.73 21.98
N VAL A 9 35.27 -26.32 23.11
CA VAL A 9 34.69 -25.28 23.97
C VAL A 9 34.61 -23.93 23.21
N LEU A 10 35.67 -23.55 22.49
CA LEU A 10 35.67 -22.31 21.71
C LEU A 10 34.58 -22.33 20.61
N ILE A 11 34.48 -23.45 19.88
CA ILE A 11 33.42 -23.62 18.86
C ILE A 11 32.04 -23.49 19.52
N LEU A 12 31.80 -24.15 20.64
CA LEU A 12 30.54 -24.07 21.36
C LEU A 12 30.22 -22.65 21.78
N VAL A 13 31.18 -21.89 22.30
CA VAL A 13 31.00 -20.49 22.69
C VAL A 13 30.65 -19.64 21.48
N VAL A 14 31.31 -19.82 20.33
CA VAL A 14 31.00 -19.08 19.10
C VAL A 14 29.60 -19.43 18.58
N VAL A 15 29.21 -20.70 18.59
CA VAL A 15 27.86 -21.13 18.17
C VAL A 15 26.79 -20.56 19.09
N VAL A 16 27.01 -20.60 20.41
CA VAL A 16 26.04 -20.00 21.36
C VAL A 16 25.96 -18.50 21.18
N ALA A 17 27.08 -17.79 21.02
CA ALA A 17 27.07 -16.35 20.78
C ALA A 17 26.36 -16.00 19.47
N ALA A 18 26.58 -16.74 18.40
CA ALA A 18 25.88 -16.56 17.13
C ALA A 18 24.37 -16.84 17.26
N ALA A 19 23.97 -17.88 17.99
CA ALA A 19 22.57 -18.18 18.25
C ALA A 19 21.88 -17.08 19.07
N VAL A 20 22.54 -16.57 20.11
CA VAL A 20 22.02 -15.44 20.90
C VAL A 20 21.87 -14.19 20.04
N ALA A 21 22.88 -13.84 19.25
CA ALA A 21 22.82 -12.70 18.35
C ALA A 21 21.66 -12.83 17.31
N PHE A 22 21.50 -14.03 16.75
CA PHE A 22 20.40 -14.33 15.82
C PHE A 22 19.03 -14.20 16.51
N LEU A 23 18.85 -14.78 17.70
CA LEU A 23 17.60 -14.68 18.46
C LEU A 23 17.29 -13.24 18.88
N THR A 24 18.30 -12.45 19.22
CA THR A 24 18.12 -11.02 19.54
C THR A 24 17.67 -10.26 18.29
N LEU A 25 18.31 -10.46 17.14
CA LEU A 25 17.95 -9.84 15.86
C LEU A 25 16.54 -10.21 15.42
N TYR A 26 16.11 -11.44 15.66
CA TYR A 26 14.81 -11.94 15.21
C TYR A 26 13.71 -11.89 16.28
N SER A 27 13.99 -11.47 17.51
CA SER A 27 13.02 -11.49 18.60
C SER A 27 11.74 -10.68 18.28
N THR A 28 11.89 -9.47 17.76
CA THR A 28 10.77 -8.60 17.38
C THR A 28 10.05 -9.09 16.12
N ARG A 29 10.78 -9.71 15.19
CA ARG A 29 10.19 -10.34 13.98
C ARG A 29 9.37 -11.59 14.34
N ILE A 30 9.83 -12.37 15.33
CA ILE A 30 9.05 -13.49 15.88
C ILE A 30 7.78 -12.97 16.58
N GLN A 31 7.87 -11.87 17.33
CA GLN A 31 6.71 -11.22 17.92
C GLN A 31 5.74 -10.69 16.87
N THR A 32 6.25 -10.09 15.79
CA THR A 32 5.44 -9.67 14.63
C THR A 32 4.68 -10.86 14.03
N ILE A 33 5.36 -11.97 13.74
CA ILE A 33 4.69 -13.19 13.25
C ILE A 33 3.68 -13.71 14.27
N GLY A 34 3.98 -13.61 15.57
CA GLY A 34 3.10 -14.04 16.66
C GLY A 34 1.86 -13.18 16.84
N SER A 35 1.85 -11.94 16.31
CA SER A 35 0.68 -11.06 16.32
C SER A 35 -0.25 -11.27 15.11
N MET A 36 0.16 -12.11 14.16
CA MET A 36 -0.65 -12.37 12.97
C MET A 36 -1.95 -13.07 13.35
N GLU A 37 -3.07 -12.51 12.89
CA GLU A 37 -4.41 -13.03 13.12
C GLU A 37 -5.17 -13.12 11.78
N ARG A 38 -5.91 -14.20 11.57
CA ARG A 38 -6.86 -14.31 10.46
C ARG A 38 -8.19 -13.69 10.92
N LEU A 39 -8.66 -12.67 10.22
CA LEU A 39 -9.86 -11.91 10.57
C LEU A 39 -11.12 -12.42 9.85
N THR A 40 -10.98 -13.05 8.69
CA THR A 40 -12.08 -13.68 7.94
C THR A 40 -11.75 -15.16 7.64
N ASP A 41 -12.75 -15.95 7.28
CA ASP A 41 -12.57 -17.37 6.93
C ASP A 41 -13.46 -17.74 5.72
N TYR A 42 -13.05 -17.24 4.54
CA TYR A 42 -13.77 -17.48 3.30
C TYR A 42 -13.39 -18.82 2.65
N GLU A 43 -14.37 -19.46 2.02
CA GLU A 43 -14.22 -20.80 1.42
C GLU A 43 -13.22 -20.84 0.26
N ASP A 44 -13.02 -19.73 -0.46
CA ASP A 44 -12.05 -19.60 -1.54
C ASP A 44 -10.60 -19.51 -1.06
N GLY A 45 -10.39 -19.34 0.26
CA GLY A 45 -9.10 -19.30 0.91
C GLY A 45 -8.40 -17.93 0.86
N TYR A 46 -9.01 -16.91 0.25
CA TYR A 46 -8.49 -15.54 0.22
C TYR A 46 -9.10 -14.72 1.36
N ASN A 47 -8.30 -14.39 2.36
CA ASN A 47 -8.77 -13.84 3.62
C ASN A 47 -8.13 -12.52 3.98
N LEU A 48 -8.77 -11.79 4.90
CA LEU A 48 -8.17 -10.67 5.60
C LEU A 48 -7.40 -11.19 6.81
N TYR A 49 -6.16 -10.77 6.91
CA TYR A 49 -5.29 -10.99 8.06
C TYR A 49 -4.91 -9.65 8.66
N SER A 50 -4.52 -9.65 9.93
CA SER A 50 -3.87 -8.50 10.57
C SER A 50 -2.49 -8.88 11.09
N MET A 51 -1.60 -7.89 11.21
CA MET A 51 -0.26 -8.07 11.75
C MET A 51 0.27 -6.77 12.33
N ASP A 52 0.70 -6.81 13.59
CA ASP A 52 1.39 -5.70 14.26
C ASP A 52 2.89 -5.79 14.00
N ILE A 53 3.47 -4.79 13.41
CA ILE A 53 4.91 -4.71 13.18
C ILE A 53 5.60 -4.32 14.49
N LYS A 54 6.31 -5.29 15.09
CA LYS A 54 7.05 -5.13 16.35
C LYS A 54 8.55 -4.92 16.13
N TYR A 55 9.06 -5.15 14.92
CA TYR A 55 10.43 -4.82 14.58
C TYR A 55 10.49 -3.37 14.10
N ASP A 56 11.50 -2.68 14.57
CA ASP A 56 11.83 -1.39 14.01
C ASP A 56 12.46 -1.56 12.63
N TYR A 57 12.09 -0.68 11.69
CA TYR A 57 12.65 -0.62 10.34
C TYR A 57 13.14 0.80 10.05
N ASN A 58 14.21 0.89 9.31
CA ASN A 58 14.77 2.17 8.89
C ASN A 58 14.49 2.39 7.39
N LEU A 59 13.53 3.28 7.10
CA LEU A 59 13.15 3.58 5.72
C LEU A 59 14.30 4.25 4.94
N ASP A 60 15.13 5.06 5.61
CA ASP A 60 16.28 5.71 4.98
C ASP A 60 17.34 4.66 4.57
N ASP A 61 17.58 3.64 5.38
CA ASP A 61 18.51 2.54 5.02
C ASP A 61 18.02 1.76 3.80
N ILE A 62 16.68 1.61 3.63
CA ILE A 62 16.11 0.97 2.44
C ILE A 62 16.32 1.85 1.20
N ILE A 63 16.08 3.15 1.31
CA ILE A 63 16.25 4.13 0.23
C ILE A 63 17.74 4.28 -0.13
N ASP A 64 18.62 4.39 0.85
CA ASP A 64 20.06 4.54 0.68
C ASP A 64 20.75 3.27 0.13
N TYR A 65 20.06 2.13 0.13
CA TYR A 65 20.52 0.92 -0.54
C TYR A 65 20.75 1.16 -2.04
N GLY A 66 20.01 2.10 -2.64
CA GLY A 66 20.16 2.51 -4.03
C GLY A 66 19.33 1.64 -4.98
N ILE A 67 18.07 2.00 -5.16
CA ILE A 67 17.15 1.32 -6.07
C ILE A 67 17.48 1.69 -7.51
N THR A 68 17.83 0.69 -8.32
CA THR A 68 18.12 0.83 -9.76
C THR A 68 17.18 0.01 -10.65
N ASP A 69 16.57 -1.01 -10.08
CA ASP A 69 15.63 -1.93 -10.73
C ASP A 69 14.75 -2.63 -9.70
N ASP A 70 13.79 -3.44 -10.16
CA ASP A 70 12.88 -4.17 -9.28
C ASP A 70 13.63 -5.13 -8.35
N GLN A 71 14.73 -5.75 -8.80
CA GLN A 71 15.49 -6.68 -7.98
C GLN A 71 16.18 -5.97 -6.81
N THR A 72 16.84 -4.85 -7.06
CA THR A 72 17.50 -4.04 -6.02
C THR A 72 16.49 -3.45 -5.04
N MET A 73 15.29 -3.09 -5.50
CA MET A 73 14.19 -2.67 -4.65
C MET A 73 13.78 -3.79 -3.67
N PHE A 74 13.53 -5.00 -4.18
CA PHE A 74 13.17 -6.13 -3.33
C PHE A 74 14.30 -6.55 -2.40
N ASP A 75 15.55 -6.52 -2.87
CA ASP A 75 16.71 -6.85 -2.04
C ASP A 75 16.83 -5.87 -0.86
N ALA A 76 16.56 -4.58 -1.07
CA ALA A 76 16.55 -3.57 -0.03
C ALA A 76 15.45 -3.83 1.02
N MET A 77 14.21 -4.05 0.56
CA MET A 77 13.06 -4.35 1.43
C MET A 77 13.27 -5.64 2.24
N LEU A 78 13.77 -6.69 1.58
CA LEU A 78 14.00 -7.99 2.23
C LEU A 78 15.19 -7.96 3.19
N LYS A 79 16.22 -7.18 2.89
CA LYS A 79 17.34 -6.98 3.82
C LYS A 79 16.85 -6.35 5.12
N GLU A 80 15.88 -5.46 5.06
CA GLU A 80 15.29 -4.83 6.23
C GLU A 80 14.33 -5.78 6.96
N ALA A 81 13.38 -6.38 6.25
CA ALA A 81 12.40 -7.28 6.84
C ALA A 81 13.03 -8.59 7.37
N LEU A 82 13.95 -9.17 6.62
CA LEU A 82 14.50 -10.52 6.81
C LEU A 82 16.03 -10.54 6.69
N PRO A 83 16.78 -9.80 7.51
CA PRO A 83 18.22 -9.73 7.43
C PRO A 83 18.84 -11.15 7.48
N LEU A 84 19.79 -11.43 6.57
CA LEU A 84 20.52 -12.69 6.46
C LEU A 84 19.71 -13.89 5.91
N LEU A 85 18.44 -13.75 5.55
CA LEU A 85 17.66 -14.84 4.97
C LEU A 85 17.43 -14.63 3.46
N PRO A 86 17.71 -15.64 2.60
CA PRO A 86 17.48 -15.53 1.16
C PRO A 86 16.01 -15.84 0.83
N VAL A 87 15.15 -14.82 0.84
CA VAL A 87 13.76 -14.91 0.41
C VAL A 87 13.60 -14.24 -0.94
N LYS A 88 12.71 -14.75 -1.79
CA LYS A 88 12.35 -14.13 -3.07
C LYS A 88 10.88 -13.75 -3.04
N VAL A 89 10.56 -12.53 -3.43
CA VAL A 89 9.22 -11.97 -3.54
C VAL A 89 8.88 -11.75 -5.03
N LYS A 90 7.62 -11.86 -5.38
CA LYS A 90 7.11 -11.65 -6.73
C LYS A 90 6.64 -10.21 -6.90
N VAL A 91 6.76 -9.71 -8.11
CA VAL A 91 6.42 -8.33 -8.51
C VAL A 91 4.91 -8.20 -8.78
N PRO A 92 4.20 -7.21 -8.21
CA PRO A 92 2.76 -7.04 -8.36
C PRO A 92 2.33 -6.22 -9.60
N ASN A 93 1.04 -6.38 -9.96
CA ASN A 93 0.30 -5.50 -10.88
C ASN A 93 -1.06 -5.19 -10.26
N PHE A 94 -1.63 -3.96 -10.41
CA PHE A 94 -2.91 -3.59 -9.79
C PHE A 94 -3.69 -2.52 -10.56
N GLY A 95 -5.04 -2.50 -10.38
CA GLY A 95 -5.97 -1.46 -10.81
C GLY A 95 -6.70 -0.83 -9.62
N CYS A 96 -7.47 0.28 -9.78
CA CYS A 96 -7.96 0.97 -8.59
C CYS A 96 -8.95 2.11 -8.82
N THR A 97 -9.66 2.50 -7.73
CA THR A 97 -10.43 3.74 -7.55
C THR A 97 -10.10 4.36 -6.20
N ALA A 98 -10.04 5.69 -6.08
CA ALA A 98 -10.03 6.40 -4.81
C ALA A 98 -10.74 7.77 -4.92
N PHE A 99 -11.31 8.24 -3.81
CA PHE A 99 -11.98 9.55 -3.72
C PHE A 99 -12.00 10.04 -2.27
N THR A 100 -12.29 11.33 -2.07
CA THR A 100 -12.51 11.93 -0.75
C THR A 100 -13.82 12.69 -0.68
N LEU A 101 -14.42 12.69 0.50
CA LEU A 101 -15.55 13.55 0.86
C LEU A 101 -15.46 13.95 2.32
N THR A 102 -16.16 15.05 2.69
CA THR A 102 -16.40 15.45 4.08
C THR A 102 -17.89 15.30 4.35
N ASP A 103 -18.26 14.52 5.35
CA ASP A 103 -19.65 14.27 5.69
C ASP A 103 -20.30 15.41 6.49
N THR A 104 -21.57 15.26 6.82
CA THR A 104 -22.34 16.28 7.56
C THR A 104 -21.93 16.44 9.01
N ASP A 105 -21.22 15.47 9.58
CA ASP A 105 -20.67 15.54 10.93
C ASP A 105 -19.28 16.22 10.94
N GLY A 106 -18.73 16.49 9.76
CA GLY A 106 -17.42 17.12 9.55
C GLY A 106 -16.28 16.12 9.43
N ASP A 107 -16.58 14.83 9.38
CA ASP A 107 -15.58 13.78 9.22
C ASP A 107 -15.15 13.67 7.77
N VAL A 108 -13.83 13.60 7.56
CA VAL A 108 -13.23 13.41 6.24
C VAL A 108 -13.02 11.92 6.00
N HIS A 109 -13.47 11.45 4.85
CA HIS A 109 -13.32 10.06 4.44
C HIS A 109 -12.51 9.93 3.15
N MET A 110 -11.64 8.92 3.08
CA MET A 110 -11.10 8.41 1.82
C MET A 110 -11.74 7.06 1.51
N GLY A 111 -12.55 7.00 0.44
CA GLY A 111 -13.07 5.76 -0.11
C GLY A 111 -12.08 5.17 -1.13
N ARG A 112 -11.91 3.84 -1.13
CA ARG A 112 -10.92 3.14 -1.95
C ARG A 112 -11.41 1.76 -2.40
N ASN A 113 -11.24 1.43 -3.70
CA ASN A 113 -11.26 0.06 -4.21
C ASN A 113 -9.89 -0.33 -4.73
N TYR A 114 -9.39 -1.48 -4.32
CA TYR A 114 -8.26 -2.14 -4.95
C TYR A 114 -8.77 -3.21 -5.90
N ASP A 115 -8.50 -3.03 -7.18
CA ASP A 115 -8.97 -3.91 -8.26
C ASP A 115 -7.78 -4.62 -8.89
N PHE A 116 -7.87 -5.95 -9.00
CA PHE A 116 -6.87 -6.77 -9.67
C PHE A 116 -7.45 -8.11 -10.11
N MET A 117 -7.16 -8.54 -11.33
CA MET A 117 -7.74 -9.74 -11.95
C MET A 117 -7.49 -11.03 -11.18
N ASN A 118 -6.41 -11.12 -10.42
CA ASN A 118 -6.10 -12.30 -9.61
C ASN A 118 -6.52 -12.07 -8.16
N ASP A 119 -7.14 -13.09 -7.57
CA ASP A 119 -7.51 -13.04 -6.16
C ASP A 119 -6.28 -13.00 -5.26
N THR A 120 -6.38 -12.22 -4.20
CA THR A 120 -5.35 -12.08 -3.18
C THR A 120 -5.95 -11.99 -1.79
N SER A 121 -5.28 -12.58 -0.81
CA SER A 121 -5.53 -12.23 0.59
C SER A 121 -4.95 -10.84 0.89
N ALA A 122 -5.58 -10.13 1.80
CA ALA A 122 -5.13 -8.84 2.28
C ALA A 122 -4.50 -8.95 3.68
N MET A 123 -3.45 -8.17 3.93
CA MET A 123 -2.87 -7.99 5.26
C MET A 123 -3.11 -6.57 5.74
N LEU A 124 -3.86 -6.42 6.82
CA LEU A 124 -3.96 -5.20 7.58
C LEU A 124 -2.70 -5.06 8.43
N VAL A 125 -1.83 -4.14 8.05
CA VAL A 125 -0.51 -3.93 8.67
C VAL A 125 -0.60 -2.73 9.60
N TYR A 126 -0.33 -2.95 10.88
CA TYR A 126 -0.19 -1.88 11.86
C TYR A 126 1.28 -1.59 12.12
N CYS A 127 1.73 -0.37 11.88
CA CYS A 127 3.11 0.08 12.07
C CYS A 127 3.21 1.14 13.15
N THR A 128 4.26 1.01 13.99
CA THR A 128 4.62 1.99 15.03
C THR A 128 6.13 2.24 14.98
N PRO A 129 6.63 2.89 13.90
CA PRO A 129 8.06 3.15 13.76
C PRO A 129 8.55 4.09 14.87
N GLU A 130 9.83 3.95 15.30
CA GLU A 130 10.41 4.80 16.36
C GLU A 130 10.47 6.26 15.93
N ASP A 131 10.82 6.52 14.67
CA ASP A 131 10.98 7.86 14.08
C ASP A 131 9.87 8.17 13.03
N GLY A 132 8.60 7.85 13.34
CA GLY A 132 7.51 8.08 12.41
C GLY A 132 6.13 8.00 13.05
N TYR A 133 5.10 8.25 12.25
CA TYR A 133 3.71 8.18 12.69
C TYR A 133 3.19 6.74 12.73
N LYS A 134 2.36 6.44 13.70
CA LYS A 134 1.58 5.20 13.70
C LYS A 134 0.69 5.16 12.46
N SER A 135 0.53 3.99 11.89
CA SER A 135 -0.29 3.84 10.68
C SER A 135 -0.93 2.47 10.58
N VAL A 136 -2.04 2.41 9.86
CA VAL A 136 -2.67 1.20 9.37
C VAL A 136 -2.66 1.20 7.85
N ALA A 137 -2.35 0.06 7.23
CA ALA A 137 -2.24 -0.02 5.78
C ALA A 137 -2.62 -1.42 5.28
N LEU A 138 -3.04 -1.54 4.03
CA LEU A 138 -3.39 -2.81 3.39
C LEU A 138 -2.32 -3.21 2.36
N ALA A 139 -1.85 -4.45 2.51
CA ALA A 139 -0.91 -5.09 1.60
C ALA A 139 -1.55 -6.31 0.93
N ALA A 140 -1.33 -6.48 -0.37
CA ALA A 140 -1.73 -7.67 -1.11
C ALA A 140 -0.71 -8.78 -0.89
N LEU A 141 -1.15 -9.92 -0.35
CA LEU A 141 -0.26 -11.00 0.06
C LEU A 141 0.27 -11.86 -1.09
N ASP A 142 -0.34 -11.81 -2.27
CA ASP A 142 0.23 -12.40 -3.49
C ASP A 142 1.58 -11.76 -3.86
N ASN A 143 1.75 -10.47 -3.57
CA ASN A 143 3.00 -9.73 -3.76
C ASN A 143 4.14 -10.28 -2.89
N ALA A 144 3.82 -10.85 -1.73
CA ALA A 144 4.77 -11.58 -0.88
C ALA A 144 4.82 -13.07 -1.20
N SER A 145 4.06 -13.57 -2.18
CA SER A 145 3.83 -15.00 -2.44
C SER A 145 3.34 -15.75 -1.19
N ALA A 146 2.45 -15.12 -0.42
CA ALA A 146 2.02 -15.53 0.91
C ALA A 146 0.49 -15.43 1.12
N ASN A 147 -0.33 -15.73 0.09
CA ASN A 147 -1.81 -15.62 0.18
C ASN A 147 -2.43 -16.41 1.35
N VAL A 148 -1.76 -17.44 1.85
CA VAL A 148 -2.14 -18.14 3.10
C VAL A 148 -0.95 -18.03 4.06
N PRO A 149 -0.80 -16.88 4.75
CA PRO A 149 0.40 -16.60 5.53
C PRO A 149 0.57 -17.55 6.73
N ASP A 150 -0.51 -18.07 7.28
CA ASP A 150 -0.52 -18.99 8.43
C ASP A 150 -0.33 -20.46 8.04
N GLU A 151 -0.29 -20.81 6.74
CA GLU A 151 -0.13 -22.19 6.27
C GLU A 151 1.23 -22.78 6.64
N ASN A 152 2.31 -22.04 6.49
CA ASN A 152 3.67 -22.53 6.72
C ASN A 152 4.65 -21.42 7.11
N ILE A 153 5.83 -21.82 7.60
CA ILE A 153 6.84 -20.88 8.09
C ILE A 153 7.40 -19.98 6.98
N LYS A 154 7.47 -20.45 5.73
CA LYS A 154 7.97 -19.65 4.60
C LYS A 154 7.00 -18.48 4.33
N ASN A 155 5.69 -18.76 4.29
CA ASN A 155 4.67 -17.73 4.08
C ASN A 155 4.66 -16.73 5.23
N LYS A 156 4.76 -17.21 6.48
CA LYS A 156 4.90 -16.34 7.67
C LYS A 156 6.10 -15.41 7.58
N LEU A 157 7.25 -15.93 7.16
CA LEU A 157 8.46 -15.11 6.99
C LEU A 157 8.30 -14.12 5.84
N SER A 158 7.73 -14.54 4.70
CA SER A 158 7.47 -13.63 3.58
C SER A 158 6.56 -12.48 3.96
N SER A 159 5.57 -12.72 4.83
CA SER A 159 4.63 -11.68 5.31
C SER A 159 5.32 -10.56 6.11
N LEU A 160 6.53 -10.77 6.63
CA LEU A 160 7.32 -9.72 7.27
C LEU A 160 7.68 -8.56 6.31
N SER A 161 7.60 -8.75 5.00
CA SER A 161 7.78 -7.67 4.03
C SER A 161 6.52 -6.79 3.82
N ALA A 162 5.40 -7.14 4.45
CA ALA A 162 4.12 -6.46 4.25
C ALA A 162 4.17 -4.92 4.45
N PRO A 163 4.91 -4.34 5.42
CA PRO A 163 5.00 -2.89 5.57
C PRO A 163 5.49 -2.15 4.31
N PHE A 164 6.33 -2.80 3.51
CA PHE A 164 6.98 -2.22 2.34
C PHE A 164 6.26 -2.48 1.02
N ILE A 165 5.14 -3.22 1.06
CA ILE A 165 4.33 -3.56 -0.11
C ILE A 165 2.86 -3.14 0.05
N CYS A 166 2.58 -2.22 0.99
CA CYS A 166 1.25 -1.64 1.17
C CYS A 166 0.83 -0.82 -0.06
N LEU A 167 -0.46 -0.88 -0.38
CA LEU A 167 -1.05 -0.23 -1.55
C LEU A 167 -1.94 0.96 -1.19
N ASP A 168 -2.38 1.01 0.04
CA ASP A 168 -3.11 2.11 0.66
C ASP A 168 -2.96 2.07 2.18
N GLY A 169 -3.35 3.15 2.85
CA GLY A 169 -3.31 3.23 4.31
C GLY A 169 -3.61 4.62 4.83
N MET A 170 -3.66 4.72 6.15
CA MET A 170 -3.88 5.96 6.90
C MET A 170 -2.94 6.01 8.11
N ASN A 171 -2.43 7.20 8.44
CA ASN A 171 -1.62 7.43 9.62
C ASN A 171 -2.36 8.17 10.75
N GLU A 172 -1.75 8.25 11.93
CA GLU A 172 -2.32 8.91 13.12
C GLU A 172 -2.49 10.43 13.01
N LYS A 173 -2.02 11.05 11.93
CA LYS A 173 -2.26 12.45 11.59
C LYS A 173 -3.49 12.62 10.70
N GLY A 174 -4.12 11.51 10.32
CA GLY A 174 -5.25 11.50 9.42
C GLY A 174 -4.87 11.71 7.96
N VAL A 175 -3.61 11.42 7.58
CA VAL A 175 -3.21 11.38 6.17
C VAL A 175 -3.46 9.98 5.63
N SER A 176 -4.25 9.89 4.56
CA SER A 176 -4.46 8.66 3.81
C SER A 176 -3.82 8.76 2.44
N ILE A 177 -3.30 7.63 1.96
CA ILE A 177 -2.71 7.49 0.63
C ILE A 177 -3.16 6.20 -0.02
N ALA A 178 -3.41 6.24 -1.33
CA ALA A 178 -3.65 5.07 -2.16
C ALA A 178 -2.84 5.16 -3.45
N VAL A 179 -2.29 4.02 -3.91
CA VAL A 179 -1.63 3.92 -5.21
C VAL A 179 -2.58 3.33 -6.24
N LEU A 180 -2.57 3.91 -7.46
CA LEU A 180 -3.38 3.46 -8.58
C LEU A 180 -2.50 3.32 -9.83
N THR A 181 -2.72 2.26 -10.63
CA THR A 181 -1.94 2.05 -11.84
C THR A 181 -2.42 2.93 -13.00
N LEU A 182 -1.50 3.30 -13.87
CA LEU A 182 -1.74 4.05 -15.09
C LEU A 182 -1.30 3.25 -16.32
N ASP A 183 -2.01 3.43 -17.44
CA ASP A 183 -1.64 2.86 -18.74
C ASP A 183 -0.65 3.77 -19.46
N SER A 184 0.57 3.80 -18.96
CA SER A 184 1.67 4.54 -19.58
C SER A 184 3.01 3.87 -19.29
N GLU A 185 4.05 4.33 -19.99
CA GLU A 185 5.42 3.91 -19.71
C GLU A 185 5.80 4.23 -18.27
N PRO A 186 6.44 3.31 -17.53
CA PRO A 186 6.81 3.50 -16.15
C PRO A 186 7.69 4.73 -15.93
N VAL A 187 7.37 5.54 -14.93
CA VAL A 187 8.24 6.66 -14.57
C VAL A 187 9.59 6.17 -14.05
N ARG A 188 10.66 6.80 -14.52
CA ARG A 188 12.06 6.57 -14.16
C ARG A 188 12.76 7.92 -14.08
N GLN A 189 12.64 8.60 -12.94
CA GLN A 189 13.32 9.87 -12.77
C GLN A 189 14.81 9.66 -12.48
N HIS A 190 15.64 10.56 -13.02
CA HIS A 190 17.10 10.57 -12.86
C HIS A 190 17.58 12.02 -12.69
N THR A 191 17.02 12.73 -11.70
CA THR A 191 17.39 14.14 -11.44
C THR A 191 18.56 14.27 -10.47
N GLY A 192 19.04 13.16 -9.93
CA GLY A 192 20.16 13.08 -8.98
C GLY A 192 19.75 13.06 -7.52
N LYS A 193 18.46 12.90 -7.24
CA LYS A 193 17.94 12.65 -5.89
C LYS A 193 18.03 11.16 -5.55
N SER A 194 17.86 10.83 -4.26
CA SER A 194 17.66 9.43 -3.85
C SER A 194 16.41 8.86 -4.52
N VAL A 195 16.48 7.58 -4.95
CA VAL A 195 15.39 6.93 -5.67
C VAL A 195 14.45 6.24 -4.69
N ILE A 196 13.14 6.47 -4.85
CA ILE A 196 12.09 5.79 -4.09
C ILE A 196 11.17 5.01 -5.02
N SER A 197 10.78 3.80 -4.63
CA SER A 197 9.83 3.00 -5.39
C SER A 197 8.38 3.30 -5.01
N THR A 198 7.44 2.84 -5.85
CA THR A 198 6.00 3.07 -5.69
C THR A 198 5.48 2.72 -4.28
N THR A 199 5.76 1.53 -3.78
CA THR A 199 5.24 1.10 -2.46
C THR A 199 6.01 1.70 -1.29
N LEU A 200 7.29 2.01 -1.47
CA LEU A 200 8.06 2.77 -0.47
C LEU A 200 7.59 4.22 -0.38
N ALA A 201 7.08 4.81 -1.46
CA ALA A 201 6.44 6.13 -1.42
C ALA A 201 5.19 6.12 -0.53
N VAL A 202 4.37 5.05 -0.59
CA VAL A 202 3.25 4.86 0.34
C VAL A 202 3.76 4.82 1.79
N ARG A 203 4.79 4.02 2.06
CA ARG A 203 5.37 3.92 3.41
C ARG A 203 5.96 5.24 3.89
N LEU A 204 6.67 5.98 3.03
CA LEU A 204 7.25 7.30 3.34
C LEU A 204 6.18 8.30 3.78
N VAL A 205 5.07 8.38 3.03
CA VAL A 205 3.96 9.29 3.34
C VAL A 205 3.31 8.90 4.67
N LEU A 206 3.03 7.61 4.86
CA LEU A 206 2.41 7.13 6.11
C LEU A 206 3.30 7.37 7.34
N ASP A 207 4.61 7.23 7.20
CA ASP A 207 5.52 7.42 8.33
C ASP A 207 5.81 8.89 8.64
N ARG A 208 5.75 9.81 7.63
CA ARG A 208 6.37 11.13 7.78
C ARG A 208 5.50 12.33 7.41
N ALA A 209 4.34 12.15 6.79
CA ALA A 209 3.48 13.28 6.43
C ALA A 209 2.38 13.51 7.46
N ALA A 210 2.18 14.74 7.90
CA ALA A 210 1.07 15.14 8.75
C ALA A 210 -0.07 15.83 7.97
N THR A 211 0.18 16.19 6.70
CA THR A 211 -0.79 16.82 5.79
C THR A 211 -0.57 16.35 4.36
N THR A 212 -1.57 16.55 3.50
CA THR A 212 -1.44 16.31 2.05
C THR A 212 -0.31 17.14 1.42
N GLU A 213 -0.16 18.40 1.83
CA GLU A 213 0.93 19.26 1.36
C GLU A 213 2.31 18.70 1.74
N GLU A 214 2.50 18.28 3.00
CA GLU A 214 3.75 17.66 3.44
C GLU A 214 4.03 16.37 2.68
N ALA A 215 3.00 15.54 2.39
CA ALA A 215 3.16 14.33 1.60
C ALA A 215 3.67 14.64 0.18
N VAL A 216 3.11 15.64 -0.47
CA VAL A 216 3.54 16.10 -1.80
C VAL A 216 5.00 16.57 -1.77
N GLU A 217 5.37 17.40 -0.79
CA GLU A 217 6.75 17.91 -0.67
C GLU A 217 7.75 16.80 -0.32
N LEU A 218 7.38 15.83 0.50
CA LEU A 218 8.20 14.63 0.76
C LEU A 218 8.47 13.87 -0.55
N LEU A 219 7.43 13.58 -1.33
CA LEU A 219 7.58 12.88 -2.61
C LEU A 219 8.44 13.67 -3.63
N ARG A 220 8.37 15.02 -3.63
CA ARG A 220 9.25 15.87 -4.44
C ARG A 220 10.73 15.74 -4.07
N GLY A 221 11.03 15.31 -2.86
CA GLY A 221 12.40 15.08 -2.38
C GLY A 221 13.12 13.92 -3.05
N TYR A 222 12.44 13.06 -3.78
CA TYR A 222 12.96 11.82 -4.35
C TYR A 222 12.76 11.73 -5.85
N ASP A 223 13.58 10.89 -6.49
CA ASP A 223 13.38 10.43 -7.86
C ASP A 223 12.47 9.17 -7.83
N MET A 224 11.33 9.24 -8.53
CA MET A 224 10.38 8.13 -8.57
C MET A 224 10.86 7.02 -9.51
N TYR A 225 10.84 5.80 -8.97
CA TYR A 225 10.97 4.55 -9.70
C TYR A 225 9.63 3.80 -9.65
N ALA A 226 8.84 3.89 -10.71
CA ALA A 226 7.60 3.13 -10.84
C ALA A 226 7.93 1.65 -11.05
N ALA A 227 7.65 0.84 -10.03
CA ALA A 227 8.05 -0.57 -9.97
C ALA A 227 7.24 -1.44 -10.95
N CYS A 228 7.77 -2.63 -11.26
CA CYS A 228 6.98 -3.70 -11.85
C CYS A 228 6.56 -3.48 -13.30
N GLY A 229 7.28 -2.61 -14.04
CA GLY A 229 6.99 -2.33 -15.44
C GLY A 229 5.66 -1.63 -15.68
N ARG A 230 5.12 -0.97 -14.67
CA ARG A 230 3.86 -0.21 -14.70
C ARG A 230 4.08 1.21 -14.25
N ASP A 231 3.25 2.13 -14.73
CA ASP A 231 3.17 3.48 -14.21
C ASP A 231 2.09 3.61 -13.14
N TYR A 232 2.24 4.62 -12.28
CA TYR A 232 1.34 4.83 -11.14
C TYR A 232 1.15 6.30 -10.84
N HIS A 233 0.00 6.62 -10.24
CA HIS A 233 -0.20 7.85 -9.50
C HIS A 233 -0.66 7.55 -8.07
N PHE A 234 -0.61 8.55 -7.21
CA PHE A 234 -1.06 8.44 -5.83
C PHE A 234 -2.24 9.37 -5.60
N TYR A 235 -3.23 8.91 -4.87
CA TYR A 235 -4.25 9.76 -4.31
C TYR A 235 -3.97 9.94 -2.83
N ILE A 236 -3.90 11.20 -2.38
CA ILE A 236 -3.58 11.57 -1.01
C ILE A 236 -4.65 12.51 -0.50
N THR A 237 -5.11 12.29 0.72
CA THR A 237 -6.00 13.21 1.42
C THR A 237 -5.65 13.24 2.90
N ASP A 238 -6.06 14.30 3.60
CA ASP A 238 -5.86 14.45 5.04
C ASP A 238 -7.15 14.84 5.76
N ALA A 239 -7.10 14.96 7.09
CA ALA A 239 -8.25 15.32 7.93
C ALA A 239 -8.83 16.71 7.66
N SER A 240 -8.19 17.55 6.84
CA SER A 240 -8.76 18.83 6.38
C SER A 240 -9.64 18.69 5.13
N GLY A 241 -9.63 17.51 4.47
CA GLY A 241 -10.30 17.27 3.20
C GLY A 241 -9.50 17.73 1.98
N ASP A 242 -8.21 18.09 2.13
CA ASP A 242 -7.33 18.39 1.01
C ASP A 242 -7.00 17.10 0.25
N GLY A 243 -7.75 16.81 -0.80
CA GLY A 243 -7.59 15.65 -1.67
C GLY A 243 -6.85 15.99 -2.95
N ARG A 244 -5.70 15.34 -3.20
CA ARG A 244 -4.88 15.57 -4.41
C ARG A 244 -4.44 14.26 -5.04
N VAL A 245 -4.42 14.25 -6.39
CA VAL A 245 -3.68 13.24 -7.15
C VAL A 245 -2.27 13.73 -7.39
N VAL A 246 -1.30 12.85 -7.16
CA VAL A 246 0.13 13.06 -7.46
C VAL A 246 0.47 12.22 -8.69
N GLU A 247 0.74 12.90 -9.79
CA GLU A 247 1.04 12.32 -11.10
C GLU A 247 2.45 12.72 -11.56
N TYR A 248 3.07 11.88 -12.38
CA TYR A 248 4.36 12.16 -12.99
C TYR A 248 4.19 12.21 -14.49
N TYR A 249 4.27 13.40 -15.09
CA TYR A 249 4.17 13.55 -16.53
C TYR A 249 5.18 14.56 -17.07
N ASP A 250 5.39 14.46 -18.36
CA ASP A 250 6.33 15.28 -19.09
C ASP A 250 5.74 16.68 -19.35
N CYS A 251 6.39 17.70 -18.82
CA CYS A 251 5.98 19.08 -18.99
C CYS A 251 6.71 19.77 -20.16
N ASP A 252 7.91 19.30 -20.52
CA ASP A 252 8.82 19.96 -21.48
C ASP A 252 9.42 19.02 -22.55
N GLY A 253 9.09 17.74 -22.54
CA GLY A 253 9.56 16.73 -23.49
C GLY A 253 10.84 16.02 -23.08
N GLU A 254 11.39 16.30 -21.89
CA GLU A 254 12.66 15.70 -21.45
C GLU A 254 12.55 14.90 -20.15
N THR A 255 11.80 15.41 -19.16
CA THR A 255 11.78 14.81 -17.82
C THR A 255 10.36 14.81 -17.25
N ARG A 256 9.91 13.68 -16.74
CA ARG A 256 8.63 13.60 -16.05
C ARG A 256 8.76 14.25 -14.67
N GLU A 257 7.92 15.24 -14.39
CA GLU A 257 7.89 15.98 -13.14
C GLU A 257 6.69 15.55 -12.29
N LEU A 258 6.83 15.64 -10.96
CA LEU A 258 5.74 15.47 -10.03
C LEU A 258 4.80 16.67 -10.11
N VAL A 259 3.54 16.42 -10.43
CA VAL A 259 2.44 17.40 -10.37
C VAL A 259 1.36 16.90 -9.42
N ALA A 260 1.00 17.73 -8.46
CA ALA A 260 -0.10 17.48 -7.54
C ALA A 260 -1.32 18.32 -7.95
N THR A 261 -2.42 17.66 -8.27
CA THR A 261 -3.66 18.31 -8.73
C THR A 261 -4.78 18.07 -7.72
N PRO A 262 -5.42 19.10 -7.17
CA PRO A 262 -6.62 18.93 -6.36
C PRO A 262 -7.72 18.21 -7.17
N THR A 263 -8.26 17.14 -6.62
CA THR A 263 -9.35 16.39 -7.25
C THR A 263 -10.13 15.61 -6.19
N GLN A 264 -11.43 15.45 -6.42
CA GLN A 264 -12.29 14.70 -5.51
C GLN A 264 -12.23 13.19 -5.73
N ALA A 265 -11.94 12.74 -6.94
CA ALA A 265 -11.87 11.32 -7.29
C ALA A 265 -10.75 11.04 -8.30
N VAL A 266 -10.28 9.80 -8.32
CA VAL A 266 -9.32 9.27 -9.29
C VAL A 266 -9.62 7.79 -9.60
N THR A 267 -9.26 7.37 -10.82
CA THR A 267 -9.24 5.98 -11.24
C THR A 267 -7.98 5.71 -12.08
N ASN A 268 -8.00 4.82 -13.06
CA ASN A 268 -6.81 4.39 -13.78
C ASN A 268 -6.53 5.19 -15.07
N PHE A 269 -6.56 6.51 -15.00
CA PHE A 269 -6.14 7.42 -16.07
C PHE A 269 -5.57 8.73 -15.49
N PHE A 270 -4.77 9.45 -16.26
CA PHE A 270 -4.23 10.75 -15.84
C PHE A 270 -5.35 11.78 -15.72
N ILE A 271 -5.52 12.37 -14.56
CA ILE A 271 -6.52 13.43 -14.30
C ILE A 271 -6.29 14.64 -15.21
N ARG A 272 -5.04 14.91 -15.58
CA ARG A 272 -4.68 15.94 -16.57
C ARG A 272 -5.44 15.77 -17.90
N TYR A 273 -5.68 14.51 -18.32
CA TYR A 273 -6.29 14.19 -19.62
C TYR A 273 -7.73 13.70 -19.49
N LYS A 274 -8.39 13.94 -18.35
CA LYS A 274 -9.74 13.42 -18.06
C LYS A 274 -10.79 13.70 -19.14
N ASP A 275 -10.67 14.84 -19.83
CA ASP A 275 -11.62 15.25 -20.87
C ASP A 275 -11.35 14.57 -22.23
N GLU A 276 -10.20 13.91 -22.38
CA GLU A 276 -9.80 13.18 -23.59
C GLU A 276 -10.06 11.68 -23.47
N VAL A 277 -10.26 11.17 -22.25
CA VAL A 277 -10.50 9.75 -21.97
C VAL A 277 -11.94 9.39 -22.33
N LEU A 278 -12.10 8.45 -23.25
CA LEU A 278 -13.42 8.00 -23.71
C LEU A 278 -14.03 6.99 -22.71
N PRO A 279 -15.35 7.04 -22.50
CA PRO A 279 -16.09 5.97 -21.83
C PRO A 279 -15.89 4.63 -22.59
N ASN A 280 -16.02 3.52 -21.89
CA ASN A 280 -15.88 2.17 -22.46
C ASN A 280 -14.57 1.96 -23.24
N GLN A 281 -13.46 2.38 -22.70
CA GLN A 281 -12.14 2.27 -23.33
C GLN A 281 -11.71 0.80 -23.42
N LYS A 282 -12.21 0.09 -24.44
CA LYS A 282 -12.07 -1.38 -24.61
C LYS A 282 -10.65 -1.88 -24.79
N ASN A 283 -9.74 -1.03 -25.22
CA ASN A 283 -8.31 -1.35 -25.28
C ASN A 283 -7.61 -0.99 -23.97
N GLY A 284 -8.35 -0.49 -23.02
CA GLY A 284 -7.86 -0.17 -21.69
C GLY A 284 -7.59 -1.46 -20.95
N ILE A 285 -6.33 -1.74 -20.77
CA ILE A 285 -5.83 -2.66 -19.77
C ILE A 285 -6.47 -2.35 -18.40
N TYR A 286 -7.02 -1.15 -18.24
CA TYR A 286 -7.51 -0.50 -17.04
C TYR A 286 -9.02 -0.24 -17.07
N GLY A 287 -9.74 -1.19 -17.55
CA GLY A 287 -11.16 -1.29 -17.79
C GLY A 287 -12.04 -0.28 -17.07
N HIS A 288 -12.85 0.41 -17.87
CA HIS A 288 -13.90 1.30 -17.36
C HIS A 288 -13.42 2.43 -16.40
N GLY A 289 -12.14 2.86 -16.49
CA GLY A 289 -11.60 3.89 -15.62
C GLY A 289 -12.42 5.18 -15.66
N LYS A 290 -12.78 5.66 -16.85
CA LYS A 290 -13.58 6.87 -16.99
C LYS A 290 -15.01 6.69 -16.47
N GLU A 291 -15.63 5.54 -16.74
CA GLU A 291 -16.99 5.25 -16.28
C GLU A 291 -17.06 5.13 -14.75
N ARG A 292 -16.10 4.46 -14.13
CA ARG A 292 -15.99 4.40 -12.66
C ARG A 292 -15.77 5.77 -12.05
N TYR A 293 -14.94 6.61 -12.68
CA TYR A 293 -14.71 7.98 -12.26
C TYR A 293 -15.99 8.80 -12.32
N ASP A 294 -16.69 8.77 -13.46
CA ASP A 294 -17.94 9.50 -13.65
C ASP A 294 -19.04 9.02 -12.70
N ALA A 295 -19.15 7.70 -12.47
CA ALA A 295 -20.11 7.12 -11.55
C ALA A 295 -19.88 7.55 -10.09
N VAL A 296 -18.62 7.59 -9.64
CA VAL A 296 -18.28 8.14 -8.31
C VAL A 296 -18.69 9.61 -8.22
N LEU A 297 -18.36 10.44 -9.23
CA LEU A 297 -18.71 11.86 -9.21
C LEU A 297 -20.23 12.08 -9.26
N GLU A 298 -20.99 11.21 -9.94
CA GLU A 298 -22.46 11.27 -9.95
C GLU A 298 -23.03 11.07 -8.54
N VAL A 299 -22.59 10.03 -7.83
CA VAL A 299 -23.00 9.81 -6.41
C VAL A 299 -22.64 11.02 -5.55
N LEU A 300 -21.42 11.55 -5.71
CA LEU A 300 -20.98 12.70 -4.91
C LEU A 300 -21.73 14.00 -5.26
N GLU A 301 -22.17 14.21 -6.49
CA GLU A 301 -22.96 15.39 -6.86
C GLU A 301 -24.42 15.25 -6.41
N ASP A 302 -25.00 14.05 -6.51
CA ASP A 302 -26.40 13.79 -6.09
C ASP A 302 -26.58 13.99 -4.58
N GLU A 303 -25.60 13.59 -3.77
CA GLU A 303 -25.61 13.70 -2.30
C GLU A 303 -24.94 14.97 -1.78
N LYS A 304 -24.57 15.90 -2.66
CA LYS A 304 -23.79 17.09 -2.31
C LYS A 304 -24.42 17.93 -1.21
N GLY A 305 -23.68 18.13 -0.14
CA GLY A 305 -24.10 18.85 1.07
C GLY A 305 -24.85 17.99 2.07
N ASN A 306 -25.05 16.70 1.79
CA ASN A 306 -25.69 15.73 2.69
C ASN A 306 -24.88 14.44 2.82
N TYR A 307 -23.56 14.48 2.60
CA TYR A 307 -22.72 13.30 2.69
C TYR A 307 -22.79 12.63 4.04
N THR A 308 -22.81 11.31 4.03
CA THR A 308 -22.81 10.44 5.19
C THR A 308 -21.84 9.28 4.97
N ASN A 309 -21.62 8.44 5.96
CA ASN A 309 -20.86 7.20 5.76
C ASN A 309 -21.51 6.27 4.71
N ASP A 310 -22.85 6.31 4.57
CA ASP A 310 -23.54 5.54 3.50
C ASP A 310 -23.16 6.08 2.12
N THR A 311 -23.03 7.40 1.95
CA THR A 311 -22.57 8.01 0.69
C THR A 311 -21.17 7.50 0.30
N VAL A 312 -20.25 7.34 1.28
CA VAL A 312 -18.92 6.76 1.03
C VAL A 312 -19.05 5.35 0.46
N TRP A 313 -19.88 4.52 1.10
CA TRP A 313 -20.07 3.12 0.67
C TRP A 313 -20.81 3.00 -0.66
N ASP A 314 -21.76 3.89 -0.95
CA ASP A 314 -22.47 3.90 -2.23
C ASP A 314 -21.52 4.27 -3.38
N ALA A 315 -20.65 5.25 -3.19
CA ALA A 315 -19.60 5.59 -4.15
C ALA A 315 -18.59 4.45 -4.36
N ILE A 316 -18.17 3.79 -3.26
CA ILE A 316 -17.29 2.60 -3.29
C ILE A 316 -17.97 1.47 -4.10
N LYS A 317 -19.22 1.12 -3.79
CA LYS A 317 -19.99 0.04 -4.45
C LYS A 317 -20.19 0.32 -5.93
N THR A 318 -20.51 1.56 -6.29
CA THR A 318 -20.72 1.98 -7.68
C THR A 318 -19.47 1.79 -8.54
N ALA A 319 -18.28 1.98 -7.97
CA ALA A 319 -17.02 1.81 -8.66
C ALA A 319 -16.42 0.38 -8.55
N ALA A 320 -17.03 -0.51 -7.77
CA ALA A 320 -16.52 -1.87 -7.58
C ALA A 320 -16.62 -2.69 -8.87
N GLN A 321 -15.61 -3.53 -9.12
CA GLN A 321 -15.49 -4.31 -10.34
C GLN A 321 -15.76 -5.80 -10.09
N GLU A 322 -16.58 -6.39 -10.96
CA GLU A 322 -16.76 -7.84 -11.03
C GLU A 322 -15.55 -8.53 -11.68
N PRO A 323 -15.31 -9.83 -11.39
CA PRO A 323 -14.24 -10.59 -12.03
C PRO A 323 -14.38 -10.61 -13.57
N ASN A 324 -13.33 -10.18 -14.26
CA ASN A 324 -13.20 -10.28 -15.70
C ASN A 324 -11.75 -10.68 -16.05
N PRO A 325 -11.49 -11.93 -16.51
CA PRO A 325 -10.14 -12.40 -16.78
C PRO A 325 -9.46 -11.68 -17.94
N ASP A 326 -10.20 -10.93 -18.76
CA ASP A 326 -9.67 -10.17 -19.89
C ASP A 326 -9.25 -8.72 -19.48
N GLU A 327 -9.49 -8.33 -18.22
CA GLU A 327 -9.21 -6.99 -17.72
C GLU A 327 -8.38 -7.01 -16.44
N ILE A 328 -7.16 -6.48 -16.50
CA ILE A 328 -6.21 -6.49 -15.37
C ILE A 328 -6.76 -5.75 -14.15
N THR A 329 -7.56 -4.71 -14.35
CA THR A 329 -8.13 -3.87 -13.30
C THR A 329 -9.57 -4.26 -12.93
N SER A 330 -9.99 -5.46 -13.30
CA SER A 330 -11.26 -6.05 -12.86
C SER A 330 -11.14 -6.64 -11.44
N ASN A 331 -12.25 -7.08 -10.90
CA ASN A 331 -12.30 -7.87 -9.67
C ASN A 331 -11.78 -7.13 -8.42
N THR A 332 -12.64 -6.36 -7.80
CA THR A 332 -12.34 -5.66 -6.55
C THR A 332 -11.96 -6.64 -5.44
N GLN A 333 -10.70 -6.60 -5.03
CA GLN A 333 -10.10 -7.46 -4.02
C GLN A 333 -10.44 -6.98 -2.60
N TRP A 334 -10.34 -5.68 -2.37
CA TRP A 334 -10.88 -5.05 -1.17
C TRP A 334 -11.42 -3.67 -1.46
N SER A 335 -12.34 -3.27 -0.62
CA SER A 335 -12.87 -1.93 -0.50
C SER A 335 -12.60 -1.42 0.90
N VAL A 336 -12.22 -0.16 1.05
CA VAL A 336 -11.98 0.43 2.35
C VAL A 336 -12.48 1.87 2.41
N SER A 337 -13.08 2.23 3.54
CA SER A 337 -13.37 3.60 3.95
C SER A 337 -12.46 3.95 5.11
N TYR A 338 -11.52 4.88 4.90
CA TYR A 338 -10.72 5.50 5.95
C TYR A 338 -11.42 6.76 6.42
N ASN A 339 -11.78 6.83 7.71
CA ASN A 339 -12.20 8.08 8.35
C ASN A 339 -10.93 8.79 8.88
N ASN A 340 -10.49 9.82 8.15
CA ASN A 340 -9.26 10.56 8.42
C ASN A 340 -9.35 11.42 9.69
N THR A 341 -10.57 11.77 10.13
CA THR A 341 -10.84 12.56 11.33
C THR A 341 -10.85 11.70 12.59
N GLU A 342 -11.60 10.58 12.55
CA GLU A 342 -11.76 9.67 13.70
C GLU A 342 -10.67 8.58 13.75
N LEU A 343 -9.82 8.48 12.72
CA LEU A 343 -8.74 7.52 12.61
C LEU A 343 -9.23 6.06 12.63
N THR A 344 -10.33 5.81 11.93
CA THR A 344 -10.91 4.46 11.79
C THR A 344 -10.88 3.99 10.34
N ALA A 345 -10.92 2.68 10.14
CA ALA A 345 -11.05 2.06 8.83
C ALA A 345 -12.13 0.98 8.85
N GLU A 346 -12.97 0.97 7.83
CA GLU A 346 -13.93 -0.09 7.54
C GLU A 346 -13.51 -0.80 6.25
N ILE A 347 -13.32 -2.12 6.31
CA ILE A 347 -12.73 -2.94 5.24
C ILE A 347 -13.71 -4.03 4.83
N VAL A 348 -13.90 -4.21 3.53
CA VAL A 348 -14.69 -5.29 2.92
C VAL A 348 -13.81 -6.00 1.88
N LEU A 349 -13.73 -7.33 1.94
CA LEU A 349 -13.07 -8.14 0.92
C LEU A 349 -14.07 -8.65 -0.12
N HIS A 350 -13.60 -8.78 -1.36
CA HIS A 350 -14.28 -9.46 -2.47
C HIS A 350 -15.77 -9.06 -2.64
N ARG A 351 -16.07 -7.76 -2.36
CA ARG A 351 -17.45 -7.22 -2.44
C ARG A 351 -18.45 -7.91 -1.51
N ASN A 352 -17.98 -8.57 -0.43
CA ASN A 352 -18.86 -9.13 0.60
C ASN A 352 -19.35 -8.04 1.55
N TRP A 353 -20.23 -7.17 1.06
CA TRP A 353 -20.68 -5.93 1.72
C TRP A 353 -21.33 -6.11 3.09
N GLU A 354 -21.72 -7.34 3.45
CA GLU A 354 -22.30 -7.66 4.74
C GLU A 354 -21.24 -8.00 5.81
N ASP A 355 -20.00 -8.30 5.38
CA ASP A 355 -18.89 -8.66 6.27
C ASP A 355 -17.86 -7.53 6.33
N VAL A 356 -18.12 -6.57 7.21
CA VAL A 356 -17.31 -5.36 7.38
C VAL A 356 -16.39 -5.52 8.58
N THR A 357 -15.09 -5.59 8.33
CA THR A 357 -14.06 -5.53 9.38
C THR A 357 -13.75 -4.08 9.74
N ARG A 358 -13.78 -3.76 11.04
CA ARG A 358 -13.49 -2.41 11.55
C ARG A 358 -12.19 -2.39 12.31
N TYR A 359 -11.43 -1.33 12.09
CA TYR A 359 -10.18 -1.06 12.75
C TYR A 359 -10.11 0.40 13.22
N ALA A 360 -9.48 0.66 14.36
CA ALA A 360 -9.21 2.00 14.86
C ALA A 360 -7.72 2.15 15.19
N LEU A 361 -7.09 3.23 14.72
CA LEU A 361 -5.80 3.64 15.23
C LEU A 361 -6.01 4.21 16.63
N GLU A 362 -5.44 3.57 17.65
CA GLU A 362 -5.50 4.09 19.02
C GLU A 362 -4.82 5.48 19.07
N LYS A 363 -5.57 6.47 19.54
CA LYS A 363 -5.10 7.86 19.69
C LYS A 363 -4.05 7.99 20.78
#